data_2791ff01495191f2a6358c1f059f2fe7
#
_entry.id   2791ff01495191f2a6358c1f059f2fe7
#
_cell.length_a   1.000
_cell.length_b   1.000
_cell.length_c   1.000
_cell.angle_alpha   90.00
_cell.angle_beta   90.00
_cell.angle_gamma   90.00
#
_symmetry.space_group_name_H-M   'P 1'
#
loop_
_entity.id
_entity.type
_entity.pdbx_description
1 polymer ?
#
loop_
_entity_poly.entity_id
_entity_poly.type
_entity_poly.pdbx_seq_one_letter_code
_entity_poly.pdbx_strand_id
1 'polypeptide(L)'
;MPALAVGISDPTTGSSEGGYIDGNVDGTGNGYFNRMYLALSKNFNTPWGKVGAHLAYQYNRRSDYRLNGPCAAVTWRPVWLCDLWLLDELQLIAEYDSRTVNAGFIASVWDNRFELMFELQNFRWVNFGARFNVRLNRNNR
;
A
#
# COMPACT_ATOMS: atom_id res chain seq x y z
N MET A 1 1.38 -17.55 -9.24
CA MET A 1 2.05 -16.74 -10.27
C MET A 1 2.36 -15.37 -9.70
N PRO A 2 3.42 -14.67 -10.13
CA PRO A 2 3.62 -13.27 -9.78
C PRO A 2 2.55 -12.40 -10.46
N ALA A 3 2.17 -11.30 -9.81
CA ALA A 3 1.29 -10.29 -10.36
C ALA A 3 2.11 -9.05 -10.74
N LEU A 4 1.83 -8.48 -11.91
CA LEU A 4 2.42 -7.24 -12.39
C LEU A 4 1.33 -6.18 -12.46
N ALA A 5 1.61 -5.01 -11.90
CA ALA A 5 0.73 -3.85 -11.98
C ALA A 5 1.50 -2.64 -12.52
N VAL A 6 0.87 -1.91 -13.42
CA VAL A 6 1.34 -0.62 -13.95
C VAL A 6 0.24 0.38 -13.72
N GLY A 7 0.58 1.55 -13.24
CA GLY A 7 -0.42 2.57 -12.98
C GLY A 7 0.15 3.98 -13.03
N ILE A 8 -0.77 4.91 -13.10
CA ILE A 8 -0.50 6.34 -13.02
C ILE A 8 -1.49 6.97 -12.06
N SER A 9 -1.00 7.73 -11.11
CA SER A 9 -1.81 8.50 -10.17
C SER A 9 -1.90 9.93 -10.66
N ASP A 10 -3.10 10.50 -10.58
CA ASP A 10 -3.37 11.90 -10.90
C ASP A 10 -2.77 12.37 -12.24
N PRO A 11 -3.12 11.70 -13.38
CA PRO A 11 -2.49 11.97 -14.67
C PRO A 11 -2.90 13.31 -15.27
N THR A 12 -3.98 13.90 -14.78
CA THR A 12 -4.62 15.08 -15.36
C THR A 12 -4.33 16.37 -14.60
N THR A 13 -3.77 16.30 -13.39
CA THR A 13 -3.39 17.52 -12.66
C THR A 13 -2.20 18.16 -13.36
N GLY A 14 -2.48 19.25 -14.06
CA GLY A 14 -1.48 20.06 -14.72
C GLY A 14 -0.62 20.84 -13.73
N SER A 15 0.63 21.05 -14.07
CA SER A 15 1.50 22.01 -13.41
C SER A 15 2.28 22.76 -14.47
N SER A 16 2.98 23.82 -14.08
CA SER A 16 3.95 24.48 -14.98
C SER A 16 5.01 23.50 -15.53
N GLU A 17 5.16 22.35 -14.90
CA GLU A 17 6.03 21.24 -15.33
C GLU A 17 5.28 20.17 -16.13
N GLY A 18 3.98 20.35 -16.38
CA GLY A 18 3.13 19.51 -17.22
C GLY A 18 2.64 18.22 -16.55
N GLY A 19 1.35 17.90 -16.73
CA GLY A 19 0.83 16.57 -16.50
C GLY A 19 1.26 15.58 -17.59
N TYR A 20 1.06 14.29 -17.38
CA TYR A 20 1.46 13.28 -18.38
C TYR A 20 0.51 13.23 -19.60
N ILE A 21 -0.75 13.56 -19.42
CA ILE A 21 -1.80 13.37 -20.43
C ILE A 21 -2.19 14.68 -21.10
N ASP A 22 -2.10 15.80 -20.41
CA ASP A 22 -2.50 17.07 -20.98
C ASP A 22 -1.36 18.11 -20.88
N GLY A 23 -0.86 18.51 -22.03
CA GLY A 23 0.17 19.54 -22.13
C GLY A 23 -0.35 20.97 -22.04
N ASN A 24 -1.66 21.18 -21.83
CA ASN A 24 -2.26 22.49 -22.03
C ASN A 24 -3.22 22.95 -20.94
N VAL A 25 -3.13 22.39 -19.75
CA VAL A 25 -3.89 22.91 -18.61
C VAL A 25 -3.12 24.08 -18.04
N ASP A 26 -3.70 25.25 -18.07
CA ASP A 26 -3.21 26.46 -17.39
C ASP A 26 -2.95 26.10 -15.92
N GLY A 27 -1.68 25.90 -15.63
CA GLY A 27 -1.24 25.15 -14.48
C GLY A 27 -1.54 25.78 -13.14
N THR A 28 -2.70 25.49 -12.60
CA THR A 28 -3.03 25.75 -11.19
C THR A 28 -2.64 24.60 -10.27
N GLY A 29 -2.38 23.42 -10.82
CA GLY A 29 -1.89 22.25 -10.09
C GLY A 29 -0.38 22.17 -10.00
N ASN A 30 0.16 21.54 -8.97
CA ASN A 30 1.60 21.43 -8.79
C ASN A 30 2.21 20.10 -9.30
N GLY A 31 1.38 19.18 -9.82
CA GLY A 31 1.83 17.86 -10.32
C GLY A 31 2.48 16.95 -9.27
N TYR A 32 2.43 17.33 -7.99
CA TYR A 32 3.12 16.58 -6.93
C TYR A 32 2.61 15.15 -6.79
N PHE A 33 1.31 14.92 -6.96
CA PHE A 33 0.71 13.59 -6.87
C PHE A 33 0.71 12.83 -8.20
N ASN A 34 1.16 13.47 -9.29
CA ASN A 34 1.26 12.85 -10.60
C ASN A 34 2.46 11.91 -10.64
N ARG A 35 2.21 10.61 -10.49
CA ARG A 35 3.27 9.60 -10.48
C ARG A 35 2.91 8.38 -11.31
N MET A 36 3.88 7.84 -11.98
CA MET A 36 3.84 6.51 -12.59
C MET A 36 4.42 5.48 -11.65
N TYR A 37 3.92 4.27 -11.69
CA TYR A 37 4.53 3.16 -10.96
C TYR A 37 4.43 1.85 -11.73
N LEU A 38 5.42 1.02 -11.49
CA LEU A 38 5.47 -0.39 -11.89
C LEU A 38 5.64 -1.21 -10.62
N ALA A 39 4.79 -2.19 -10.41
CA ALA A 39 4.85 -3.04 -9.23
C ALA A 39 4.78 -4.53 -9.60
N LEU A 40 5.63 -5.32 -8.97
CA LEU A 40 5.68 -6.77 -9.06
C LEU A 40 5.43 -7.36 -7.68
N SER A 41 4.48 -8.28 -7.58
CA SER A 41 4.10 -8.92 -6.31
C SER A 41 4.05 -10.42 -6.45
N LYS A 42 4.50 -11.13 -5.42
CA LYS A 42 4.40 -12.59 -5.33
C LYS A 42 4.13 -13.02 -3.89
N ASN A 43 3.16 -13.91 -3.74
CA ASN A 43 2.87 -14.55 -2.46
C ASN A 43 3.39 -15.99 -2.46
N PHE A 44 3.89 -16.42 -1.30
CA PHE A 44 4.42 -17.73 -1.02
C PHE A 44 3.67 -18.32 0.18
N ASN A 45 3.22 -19.55 0.04
CA ASN A 45 2.70 -20.31 1.18
C ASN A 45 3.87 -21.05 1.83
N THR A 46 4.08 -20.81 3.11
CA THR A 46 5.11 -21.47 3.90
C THR A 46 4.45 -22.22 5.07
N PRO A 47 5.14 -23.17 5.71
CA PRO A 47 4.62 -23.86 6.90
C PRO A 47 4.30 -22.90 8.06
N TRP A 48 4.94 -21.74 8.10
CA TRP A 48 4.75 -20.74 9.15
C TRP A 48 3.75 -19.64 8.80
N GLY A 49 3.15 -19.70 7.60
CA GLY A 49 2.17 -18.72 7.15
C GLY A 49 2.39 -18.25 5.73
N LYS A 50 1.65 -17.24 5.33
CA LYS A 50 1.75 -16.64 4.00
C LYS A 50 2.74 -15.49 4.03
N VAL A 51 3.73 -15.53 3.12
CA VAL A 51 4.71 -14.45 2.94
C VAL A 51 4.46 -13.79 1.59
N GLY A 52 4.34 -12.48 1.57
CA GLY A 52 4.27 -11.68 0.35
C GLY A 52 5.58 -10.92 0.15
N ALA A 53 6.06 -10.89 -1.09
CA ALA A 53 7.17 -10.04 -1.51
C ALA A 53 6.69 -9.11 -2.62
N HIS A 54 7.01 -7.82 -2.48
CA HIS A 54 6.57 -6.77 -3.37
C HIS A 54 7.76 -5.89 -3.74
N LEU A 55 7.92 -5.63 -5.02
CA LEU A 55 8.90 -4.71 -5.55
C LEU A 55 8.17 -3.70 -6.42
N ALA A 56 8.55 -2.45 -6.32
CA ALA A 56 7.99 -1.41 -7.16
C ALA A 56 9.05 -0.36 -7.53
N TYR A 57 8.78 0.34 -8.59
CA TYR A 57 9.50 1.55 -8.94
C TYR A 57 8.47 2.64 -9.18
N GLN A 58 8.67 3.79 -8.56
CA GLN A 58 7.82 4.95 -8.76
C GLN A 58 8.61 6.13 -9.30
N TYR A 59 7.93 6.89 -10.16
CA TYR A 59 8.53 8.02 -10.85
C TYR A 59 7.52 9.18 -10.95
N ASN A 60 7.99 10.37 -10.60
CA ASN A 60 7.33 11.64 -10.84
C ASN A 60 8.31 12.55 -11.61
N ARG A 61 7.81 13.36 -12.52
CA ARG A 61 8.63 14.28 -13.31
C ARG A 61 9.27 15.39 -12.50
N ARG A 62 8.71 15.73 -11.37
CA ARG A 62 9.23 16.81 -10.52
C ARG A 62 10.56 16.40 -9.91
N SER A 63 11.54 17.28 -10.01
CA SER A 63 12.87 17.09 -9.43
C SER A 63 12.86 17.12 -7.90
N ASP A 64 11.89 17.82 -7.31
CA ASP A 64 11.71 17.92 -5.86
C ASP A 64 10.87 16.76 -5.25
N TYR A 65 10.37 15.85 -6.10
CA TYR A 65 9.63 14.69 -5.63
C TYR A 65 10.56 13.66 -4.97
N ARG A 66 10.41 13.53 -3.69
CA ARG A 66 11.38 12.81 -2.86
C ARG A 66 11.28 11.28 -2.91
N LEU A 67 10.16 10.75 -3.41
CA LEU A 67 9.88 9.31 -3.44
C LEU A 67 10.15 8.66 -4.81
N ASN A 68 10.84 9.36 -5.72
CA ASN A 68 11.31 8.74 -6.96
C ASN A 68 12.32 7.64 -6.65
N GLY A 69 12.05 6.43 -7.11
CA GLY A 69 12.99 5.33 -6.96
C GLY A 69 12.35 3.98 -6.66
N PRO A 70 13.19 3.01 -6.30
CA PRO A 70 12.75 1.66 -5.98
C PRO A 70 12.05 1.60 -4.62
N CYS A 71 10.99 0.81 -4.57
CA CYS A 71 10.27 0.46 -3.35
C CYS A 71 10.25 -1.05 -3.19
N ALA A 72 10.27 -1.52 -1.97
CA ALA A 72 10.14 -2.94 -1.66
C ALA A 72 9.30 -3.12 -0.40
N ALA A 73 8.52 -4.20 -0.35
CA ALA A 73 7.81 -4.55 0.86
C ALA A 73 7.78 -6.08 1.04
N VAL A 74 7.76 -6.49 2.29
CA VAL A 74 7.54 -7.86 2.70
C VAL A 74 6.34 -7.87 3.64
N THR A 75 5.42 -8.79 3.40
CA THR A 75 4.29 -9.04 4.29
C THR A 75 4.35 -10.46 4.82
N TRP A 76 3.94 -10.66 6.07
CA TRP A 76 3.87 -11.97 6.67
C TRP A 76 2.61 -12.13 7.50
N ARG A 77 1.88 -13.24 7.25
CA ARG A 77 0.69 -13.65 7.98
C ARG A 77 0.97 -14.96 8.69
N PRO A 78 1.40 -14.91 9.96
CA PRO A 78 1.71 -16.11 10.73
C PRO A 78 0.47 -16.95 11.01
N VAL A 79 0.56 -18.28 10.81
CA VAL A 79 -0.57 -19.20 11.00
C VAL A 79 -0.96 -19.33 12.47
N TRP A 80 0.03 -19.26 13.39
CA TRP A 80 -0.22 -19.49 14.82
C TRP A 80 -0.86 -18.31 15.55
N LEU A 81 -0.97 -17.14 14.90
CA LEU A 81 -1.66 -15.96 15.44
C LEU A 81 -3.05 -15.77 14.83
N CYS A 82 -3.47 -16.68 13.95
CA CYS A 82 -4.83 -16.71 13.42
C CYS A 82 -5.71 -17.53 14.36
N ASP A 83 -6.99 -17.15 14.45
CA ASP A 83 -8.01 -17.83 15.27
C ASP A 83 -7.76 -17.79 16.79
N LEU A 84 -7.05 -16.77 17.27
CA LEU A 84 -7.06 -16.46 18.70
C LEU A 84 -8.36 -15.73 19.04
N TRP A 85 -9.04 -16.16 20.06
CA TRP A 85 -10.36 -15.74 20.57
C TRP A 85 -11.02 -14.45 20.01
N LEU A 86 -10.25 -13.41 19.71
CA LEU A 86 -10.71 -12.15 19.11
C LEU A 86 -9.97 -11.78 17.83
N LEU A 87 -8.82 -12.37 17.58
CA LEU A 87 -7.94 -12.05 16.45
C LEU A 87 -8.13 -13.08 15.34
N ASP A 88 -8.75 -12.67 14.24
CA ASP A 88 -9.00 -13.54 13.09
C ASP A 88 -7.74 -13.64 12.20
N GLU A 89 -7.06 -12.53 12.00
CA GLU A 89 -5.86 -12.49 11.16
C GLU A 89 -4.91 -11.38 11.63
N LEU A 90 -3.61 -11.67 11.63
CA LEU A 90 -2.56 -10.68 11.81
C LEU A 90 -1.66 -10.67 10.57
N GLN A 91 -1.46 -9.50 9.99
CA GLN A 91 -0.49 -9.28 8.92
C GLN A 91 0.58 -8.31 9.39
N LEU A 92 1.82 -8.77 9.41
CA LEU A 92 2.99 -7.93 9.62
C LEU A 92 3.49 -7.40 8.30
N ILE A 93 3.97 -6.17 8.28
CA ILE A 93 4.43 -5.46 7.09
C ILE A 93 5.73 -4.77 7.41
N ALA A 94 6.71 -4.93 6.53
CA ALA A 94 7.91 -4.10 6.50
C ALA A 94 8.10 -3.59 5.08
N GLU A 95 8.35 -2.31 4.93
CA GLU A 95 8.48 -1.68 3.62
C GLU A 95 9.61 -0.67 3.56
N TYR A 96 10.13 -0.48 2.36
CA TYR A 96 11.03 0.58 1.97
C TYR A 96 10.38 1.40 0.85
N ASP A 97 10.18 2.67 1.05
CA ASP A 97 9.42 3.58 0.18
C ASP A 97 10.31 4.50 -0.68
N SER A 98 11.48 4.05 -1.06
CA SER A 98 12.55 4.80 -1.72
C SER A 98 13.39 5.70 -0.79
N ARG A 99 12.98 5.91 0.45
CA ARG A 99 13.70 6.78 1.41
C ARG A 99 13.79 6.22 2.80
N THR A 100 12.71 5.69 3.29
CA THR A 100 12.57 5.29 4.69
C THR A 100 12.15 3.83 4.77
N VAL A 101 12.54 3.21 5.85
CA VAL A 101 12.03 1.89 6.23
C VAL A 101 10.90 2.10 7.21
N ASN A 102 9.75 1.52 6.88
CA ASN A 102 8.55 1.54 7.69
C ASN A 102 8.20 0.12 8.11
N ALA A 103 7.59 -0.02 9.25
CA ALA A 103 7.10 -1.30 9.72
C ALA A 103 5.73 -1.13 10.37
N GLY A 104 4.89 -2.14 10.27
CA GLY A 104 3.55 -2.06 10.81
C GLY A 104 2.84 -3.40 10.85
N PHE A 105 1.59 -3.36 11.25
CA PHE A 105 0.72 -4.52 11.21
C PHE A 105 -0.73 -4.12 10.91
N ILE A 106 -1.46 -5.09 10.39
CA ILE A 106 -2.92 -5.05 10.27
C ILE A 106 -3.46 -6.24 11.06
N ALA A 107 -4.33 -5.96 12.02
CA ALA A 107 -5.02 -6.95 12.82
C ALA A 107 -6.51 -6.93 12.48
N SER A 108 -7.03 -8.06 12.00
CA SER A 108 -8.46 -8.25 11.77
C SER A 108 -9.08 -8.96 12.96
N VAL A 109 -10.16 -8.43 13.48
CA VAL A 109 -10.85 -8.93 14.66
C VAL A 109 -12.36 -9.03 14.39
N TRP A 110 -13.03 -9.90 15.18
CA TRP A 110 -14.47 -10.02 15.18
C TRP A 110 -15.07 -10.39 13.81
N ASP A 111 -14.74 -11.57 13.30
CA ASP A 111 -15.16 -12.06 11.98
C ASP A 111 -14.74 -11.13 10.83
N ASN A 112 -13.56 -10.57 10.89
CA ASN A 112 -13.04 -9.59 9.94
C ASN A 112 -13.92 -8.34 9.77
N ARG A 113 -14.72 -8.01 10.79
CA ARG A 113 -15.55 -6.80 10.76
C ARG A 113 -14.76 -5.57 11.15
N PHE A 114 -13.76 -5.74 11.98
CA PHE A 114 -12.93 -4.65 12.46
C PHE A 114 -11.48 -4.92 12.08
N GLU A 115 -10.83 -3.95 11.47
CA GLU A 115 -9.40 -3.98 11.18
C GLU A 115 -8.72 -2.82 11.88
N LEU A 116 -7.69 -3.15 12.63
CA LEU A 116 -6.80 -2.18 13.27
C LEU A 116 -5.49 -2.14 12.49
N MET A 117 -5.04 -0.95 12.15
CA MET A 117 -3.80 -0.70 11.43
C MET A 117 -2.86 0.11 12.31
N PHE A 118 -1.62 -0.33 12.36
CA PHE A 118 -0.54 0.37 13.03
C PHE A 118 0.66 0.45 12.09
N GLU A 119 1.27 1.61 12.02
CA GLU A 119 2.48 1.86 11.24
C GLU A 119 3.47 2.69 12.03
N LEU A 120 4.72 2.30 11.97
CA LEU A 120 5.87 3.04 12.46
C LEU A 120 6.69 3.52 11.27
N GLN A 121 6.48 4.77 10.88
CA GLN A 121 7.16 5.37 9.75
C GLN A 121 8.55 5.88 10.15
N ASN A 122 9.58 5.42 9.41
CA ASN A 122 10.99 5.75 9.67
C ASN A 122 11.42 5.49 11.14
N PHE A 123 10.77 4.53 11.81
CA PHE A 123 10.97 4.23 13.24
C PHE A 123 10.83 5.46 14.17
N ARG A 124 10.14 6.50 13.71
CA ARG A 124 10.01 7.79 14.42
C ARG A 124 8.58 8.26 14.57
N TRP A 125 7.75 8.06 13.55
CA TRP A 125 6.39 8.56 13.51
C TRP A 125 5.42 7.40 13.58
N VAL A 126 4.45 7.50 14.49
CA VAL A 126 3.42 6.50 14.69
C VAL A 126 2.15 6.93 13.99
N ASN A 127 1.63 6.06 13.13
CA ASN A 127 0.32 6.19 12.51
C ASN A 127 -0.55 5.02 12.95
N PHE A 128 -1.82 5.26 13.15
CA PHE A 128 -2.79 4.21 13.38
C PHE A 128 -4.10 4.51 12.67
N GLY A 129 -4.82 3.46 12.33
CA GLY A 129 -6.10 3.53 11.66
C GLY A 129 -7.02 2.40 12.08
N ALA A 130 -8.29 2.57 11.86
CA ALA A 130 -9.30 1.54 12.04
C ALA A 130 -10.24 1.53 10.83
N ARG A 131 -10.64 0.33 10.41
CA ARG A 131 -11.64 0.12 9.35
C ARG A 131 -12.73 -0.81 9.85
N PHE A 132 -13.96 -0.47 9.55
CA PHE A 132 -15.12 -1.30 9.85
C PHE A 132 -15.72 -1.83 8.54
N ASN A 133 -15.86 -3.14 8.44
CA ASN A 133 -16.39 -3.83 7.26
C ASN A 133 -17.82 -4.30 7.54
N VAL A 134 -18.77 -3.86 6.74
CA VAL A 134 -20.16 -4.34 6.80
C VAL A 134 -20.43 -5.25 5.60
N ARG A 135 -20.77 -6.51 5.87
CA ARG A 135 -21.23 -7.41 4.82
C ARG A 135 -22.74 -7.23 4.63
N LEU A 136 -23.14 -6.64 3.53
CA LEU A 136 -24.55 -6.59 3.13
C LEU A 136 -24.89 -7.95 2.50
N ASN A 137 -25.50 -8.83 3.28
CA ASN A 137 -25.96 -10.12 2.78
C ASN A 137 -27.17 -9.87 1.84
N ARG A 138 -26.95 -10.00 0.55
CA ARG A 138 -28.03 -9.99 -0.43
C ARG A 138 -28.65 -11.40 -0.42
N ASN A 139 -29.72 -11.60 0.32
CA ASN A 139 -30.56 -12.80 0.20
C ASN A 139 -31.06 -12.86 -1.25
N ASN A 140 -30.45 -13.71 -2.07
CA ASN A 140 -31.08 -14.13 -3.31
C ASN A 140 -32.29 -15.01 -2.94
N ARG A 141 -33.47 -14.42 -3.00
CA ARG A 141 -34.71 -15.17 -3.15
C ARG A 141 -34.88 -15.58 -4.60
#